data_8ae6423d4b73b66b12bd2a84cb75e8e7
#
_entry.id   8ae6423d4b73b66b12bd2a84cb75e8e7
#
_cell.length_a   1.000
_cell.length_b   1.000
_cell.length_c   1.000
_cell.angle_alpha   90.00
_cell.angle_beta   90.00
_cell.angle_gamma   90.00
#
_symmetry.space_group_name_H-M   'P 1'
#
loop_
_entity.id
_entity.type
_entity.pdbx_description
1 polymer ?
#
loop_
_entity_poly.entity_id
_entity_poly.type
_entity_poly.pdbx_seq_one_letter_code
_entity_poly.pdbx_strand_id
1 'polypeptide(L)'
;NPKNDPPIPSWGTQIYISKEACEESIQKKVVLYDRDGDYHYDIISAFIKSLRGRDPDAALYWLARMVRAGEDPHFIFRRMLISACEDTGMADPYAISVVNSCAESFDRVGMPEGNYFLAHAAIYLSTAPKSNSSMAFFDALDAVNKEDADVPNHLKDNSRDAEGFG
;
A
#
# COMPACT_ATOMS: atom_id res chain seq x y z
N ASN A 1 -3.08 -19.65 -41.34
CA ASN A 1 -3.66 -20.25 -42.54
C ASN A 1 -5.19 -20.17 -42.42
N PRO A 2 -5.90 -19.34 -43.22
CA PRO A 2 -7.33 -19.05 -43.01
C PRO A 2 -8.30 -20.21 -43.22
N LYS A 3 -7.82 -21.44 -43.37
CA LYS A 3 -8.62 -22.61 -43.66
C LYS A 3 -8.93 -23.51 -42.45
N ASN A 4 -8.47 -23.17 -41.24
CA ASN A 4 -8.66 -23.99 -40.04
C ASN A 4 -9.36 -23.28 -38.88
N ASP A 5 -9.91 -22.08 -39.11
CA ASP A 5 -10.67 -21.40 -38.06
C ASP A 5 -12.07 -21.98 -37.93
N PRO A 6 -12.55 -22.28 -36.72
CA PRO A 6 -13.92 -22.74 -36.52
C PRO A 6 -14.92 -21.66 -36.97
N PRO A 7 -16.10 -22.04 -37.51
CA PRO A 7 -17.09 -21.08 -37.97
C PRO A 7 -17.56 -20.19 -36.83
N ILE A 8 -17.56 -18.88 -37.07
CA ILE A 8 -18.04 -17.86 -36.10
C ILE A 8 -19.54 -18.08 -35.86
N PRO A 9 -19.98 -18.27 -34.59
CA PRO A 9 -21.40 -18.39 -34.29
C PRO A 9 -22.16 -17.10 -34.65
N SER A 10 -23.35 -17.21 -35.22
CA SER A 10 -24.15 -16.11 -35.75
C SER A 10 -24.73 -15.11 -34.69
N TRP A 11 -24.33 -15.24 -33.42
CA TRP A 11 -24.90 -14.47 -32.28
C TRP A 11 -23.84 -13.84 -31.36
N GLY A 12 -22.77 -13.34 -31.91
CA GLY A 12 -21.83 -12.55 -31.09
C GLY A 12 -20.55 -12.17 -31.83
N THR A 13 -20.05 -10.98 -31.57
CA THR A 13 -18.71 -10.57 -31.99
C THR A 13 -17.72 -11.26 -31.06
N GLN A 14 -17.06 -12.33 -31.52
CA GLN A 14 -15.92 -12.91 -30.78
C GLN A 14 -14.71 -12.01 -30.99
N ILE A 15 -14.16 -11.49 -29.91
CA ILE A 15 -12.86 -10.84 -29.93
C ILE A 15 -11.79 -11.93 -29.89
N TYR A 16 -11.11 -12.13 -31.02
CA TYR A 16 -10.00 -13.09 -31.11
C TYR A 16 -8.72 -12.40 -30.66
N ILE A 17 -8.19 -12.80 -29.52
CA ILE A 17 -6.88 -12.33 -29.06
C ILE A 17 -5.86 -13.38 -29.52
N SER A 18 -5.02 -13.05 -30.50
CA SER A 18 -3.99 -13.95 -30.97
C SER A 18 -2.93 -14.18 -29.90
N LYS A 19 -2.27 -15.34 -29.95
CA LYS A 19 -1.16 -15.66 -29.05
C LYS A 19 -0.06 -14.62 -29.14
N GLU A 20 0.22 -14.14 -30.34
CA GLU A 20 1.22 -13.09 -30.60
C GLU A 20 0.84 -11.75 -29.96
N ALA A 21 -0.44 -11.37 -30.01
CA ALA A 21 -0.94 -10.17 -29.36
C ALA A 21 -0.86 -10.27 -27.82
N CYS A 22 -1.11 -11.48 -27.26
CA CYS A 22 -0.90 -11.76 -25.85
C CYS A 22 0.58 -11.67 -25.47
N GLU A 23 1.46 -12.31 -26.24
CA GLU A 23 2.90 -12.31 -26.00
C GLU A 23 3.49 -10.91 -26.13
N GLU A 24 3.07 -10.13 -27.13
CA GLU A 24 3.51 -8.72 -27.29
C GLU A 24 3.00 -7.83 -26.16
N SER A 25 1.77 -8.03 -25.67
CA SER A 25 1.21 -7.31 -24.53
C SER A 25 1.95 -7.65 -23.24
N ILE A 26 2.30 -8.93 -23.04
CA ILE A 26 3.08 -9.38 -21.88
C ILE A 26 4.51 -8.84 -21.96
N GLN A 27 5.17 -8.93 -23.13
CA GLN A 27 6.52 -8.39 -23.31
C GLN A 27 6.59 -6.88 -23.14
N LYS A 28 5.58 -6.11 -23.61
CA LYS A 28 5.52 -4.67 -23.34
C LYS A 28 5.39 -4.36 -21.85
N LYS A 29 4.61 -5.15 -21.10
CA LYS A 29 4.54 -5.05 -19.64
C LYS A 29 5.86 -5.45 -18.96
N VAL A 30 6.46 -6.56 -19.36
CA VAL A 30 7.72 -7.07 -18.81
C VAL A 30 8.88 -6.12 -19.14
N VAL A 31 8.97 -5.59 -20.35
CA VAL A 31 10.04 -4.64 -20.75
C VAL A 31 9.91 -3.30 -20.05
N LEU A 32 8.68 -2.84 -19.73
CA LEU A 32 8.46 -1.66 -18.87
C LEU A 32 8.79 -1.95 -17.40
N TYR A 33 8.61 -3.19 -16.95
CA TYR A 33 8.88 -3.62 -15.57
C TYR A 33 10.37 -3.93 -15.33
N ASP A 34 11.05 -4.61 -16.28
CA ASP A 34 12.47 -4.99 -16.15
C ASP A 34 13.45 -3.83 -16.40
N ARG A 35 13.01 -2.77 -17.09
CA ARG A 35 13.88 -1.60 -17.31
C ARG A 35 14.06 -0.72 -16.08
N ASP A 36 13.25 -0.91 -15.04
CA ASP A 36 13.08 0.09 -13.99
C ASP A 36 12.87 -0.49 -12.58
N GLY A 37 13.55 -1.54 -12.18
CA GLY A 37 13.53 -1.99 -10.79
C GLY A 37 13.85 -0.83 -9.83
N ASP A 38 14.88 -0.06 -10.10
CA ASP A 38 15.26 1.14 -9.36
C ASP A 38 14.20 2.26 -9.49
N TYR A 39 13.63 2.42 -10.69
CA TYR A 39 12.61 3.44 -10.97
C TYR A 39 11.29 3.20 -10.25
N HIS A 40 10.89 1.93 -10.07
CA HIS A 40 9.73 1.56 -9.26
C HIS A 40 9.90 2.03 -7.80
N TYR A 41 11.07 1.76 -7.20
CA TYR A 41 11.38 2.20 -5.85
C TYR A 41 11.45 3.72 -5.73
N ASP A 42 11.92 4.41 -6.75
CA ASP A 42 11.97 5.88 -6.78
C ASP A 42 10.57 6.50 -6.80
N ILE A 43 9.64 5.96 -7.61
CA ILE A 43 8.27 6.47 -7.68
C ILE A 43 7.54 6.26 -6.36
N ILE A 44 7.62 5.05 -5.76
CA ILE A 44 6.97 4.80 -4.47
C ILE A 44 7.58 5.68 -3.37
N SER A 45 8.89 5.89 -3.38
CA SER A 45 9.58 6.79 -2.46
C SER A 45 9.12 8.23 -2.62
N ALA A 46 8.99 8.71 -3.87
CA ALA A 46 8.47 10.05 -4.17
C ALA A 46 7.02 10.21 -3.70
N PHE A 47 6.17 9.20 -3.92
CA PHE A 47 4.80 9.17 -3.43
C PHE A 47 4.73 9.33 -1.90
N ILE A 48 5.43 8.47 -1.16
CA ILE A 48 5.41 8.51 0.31
C ILE A 48 6.00 9.83 0.84
N LYS A 49 7.08 10.34 0.22
CA LYS A 49 7.64 11.64 0.59
C LYS A 49 6.67 12.80 0.33
N SER A 50 5.85 12.72 -0.72
CA SER A 50 4.80 13.71 -0.99
C SER A 50 3.68 13.66 0.06
N LEU A 51 3.24 12.45 0.48
CA LEU A 51 2.30 12.30 1.60
C LEU A 51 2.86 12.91 2.89
N ARG A 52 4.11 12.61 3.21
CA ARG A 52 4.81 13.11 4.39
C ARG A 52 5.00 14.63 4.33
N GLY A 53 5.37 15.14 3.15
CA GLY A 53 5.60 16.56 2.89
C GLY A 53 4.34 17.41 2.81
N ARG A 54 3.14 16.81 2.90
CA ARG A 54 1.84 17.48 2.81
C ARG A 54 1.61 18.19 1.48
N ASP A 55 2.00 17.52 0.40
CA ASP A 55 1.79 17.97 -0.98
C ASP A 55 0.80 17.03 -1.69
N PRO A 56 -0.51 17.36 -1.67
CA PRO A 56 -1.52 16.52 -2.30
C PRO A 56 -1.40 16.45 -3.82
N ASP A 57 -0.93 17.51 -4.47
CA ASP A 57 -0.79 17.53 -5.92
C ASP A 57 0.34 16.60 -6.38
N ALA A 58 1.49 16.66 -5.71
CA ALA A 58 2.58 15.73 -5.95
C ALA A 58 2.20 14.28 -5.60
N ALA A 59 1.48 14.06 -4.49
CA ALA A 59 1.02 12.74 -4.11
C ALA A 59 0.11 12.12 -5.18
N LEU A 60 -0.88 12.87 -5.68
CA LEU A 60 -1.76 12.40 -6.76
C LEU A 60 -1.02 12.17 -8.07
N TYR A 61 -0.03 13.00 -8.40
CA TYR A 61 0.80 12.80 -9.58
C TYR A 61 1.57 11.48 -9.52
N TRP A 62 2.25 11.19 -8.40
CA TRP A 62 3.01 9.94 -8.25
C TRP A 62 2.08 8.72 -8.16
N LEU A 63 0.91 8.84 -7.49
CA LEU A 63 -0.12 7.82 -7.48
C LEU A 63 -0.59 7.48 -8.90
N ALA A 64 -0.91 8.48 -9.71
CA ALA A 64 -1.35 8.29 -11.09
C ALA A 64 -0.26 7.60 -11.94
N ARG A 65 1.02 7.91 -11.71
CA ARG A 65 2.13 7.23 -12.36
C ARG A 65 2.23 5.75 -11.98
N MET A 66 2.03 5.41 -10.70
CA MET A 66 2.00 4.01 -10.24
C MET A 66 0.83 3.24 -10.87
N VAL A 67 -0.38 3.80 -10.83
CA VAL A 67 -1.58 3.19 -11.45
C VAL A 67 -1.37 2.97 -12.95
N ARG A 68 -0.84 3.98 -13.66
CA ARG A 68 -0.54 3.87 -15.11
C ARG A 68 0.51 2.79 -15.41
N ALA A 69 1.49 2.61 -14.53
CA ALA A 69 2.51 1.59 -14.66
C ALA A 69 1.97 0.16 -14.39
N GLY A 70 0.72 0.07 -13.88
CA GLY A 70 0.09 -1.21 -13.54
C GLY A 70 0.52 -1.75 -12.18
N GLU A 71 0.94 -0.86 -11.26
CA GLU A 71 1.24 -1.24 -9.89
C GLU A 71 0.04 -1.88 -9.21
N ASP A 72 0.31 -2.86 -8.34
CA ASP A 72 -0.73 -3.50 -7.54
C ASP A 72 -1.38 -2.49 -6.58
N PRO A 73 -2.69 -2.21 -6.72
CA PRO A 73 -3.39 -1.31 -5.81
C PRO A 73 -3.28 -1.71 -4.34
N HIS A 74 -3.23 -3.01 -4.04
CA HIS A 74 -3.05 -3.51 -2.66
C HIS A 74 -1.67 -3.16 -2.12
N PHE A 75 -0.64 -3.16 -2.97
CA PHE A 75 0.68 -2.68 -2.59
C PHE A 75 0.65 -1.19 -2.26
N ILE A 76 -0.04 -0.37 -3.07
CA ILE A 76 -0.20 1.07 -2.81
C ILE A 76 -0.91 1.29 -1.48
N PHE A 77 -2.03 0.59 -1.21
CA PHE A 77 -2.74 0.67 0.07
C PHE A 77 -1.87 0.24 1.25
N ARG A 78 -1.09 -0.85 1.13
CA ARG A 78 -0.14 -1.25 2.17
C ARG A 78 0.86 -0.14 2.51
N ARG A 79 1.37 0.55 1.51
CA ARG A 79 2.29 1.69 1.71
C ARG A 79 1.60 2.87 2.39
N MET A 80 0.35 3.17 2.02
CA MET A 80 -0.46 4.20 2.67
C MET A 80 -0.80 3.86 4.13
N LEU A 81 -1.11 2.59 4.45
CA LEU A 81 -1.35 2.13 5.82
C LEU A 81 -0.12 2.32 6.71
N ILE A 82 1.07 2.01 6.19
CA ILE A 82 2.33 2.26 6.91
C ILE A 82 2.49 3.78 7.16
N SER A 83 2.32 4.62 6.13
CA SER A 83 2.43 6.07 6.26
C SER A 83 1.38 6.67 7.22
N ALA A 84 0.17 6.08 7.29
CA ALA A 84 -0.85 6.48 8.25
C ALA A 84 -0.37 6.31 9.70
N CYS A 85 0.40 5.26 10.00
CA CYS A 85 0.94 5.01 11.34
C CYS A 85 2.29 5.72 11.58
N GLU A 86 3.19 5.71 10.57
CA GLU A 86 4.56 6.22 10.67
C GLU A 86 4.61 7.74 10.63
N ASP A 87 3.91 8.36 9.65
CA ASP A 87 4.02 9.78 9.37
C ASP A 87 2.89 10.62 9.97
N THR A 88 1.65 10.07 9.98
CA THR A 88 0.47 10.73 10.55
C THR A 88 0.31 10.37 12.01
N GLY A 89 0.41 9.08 12.35
CA GLY A 89 0.45 8.58 13.70
C GLY A 89 -0.66 9.12 14.59
N MET A 90 -0.29 9.49 15.80
CA MET A 90 -1.23 10.02 16.80
C MET A 90 -1.63 11.48 16.59
N ALA A 91 -1.08 12.17 15.59
CA ALA A 91 -1.56 13.49 15.21
C ALA A 91 -2.98 13.44 14.61
N ASP A 92 -3.30 12.32 13.94
CA ASP A 92 -4.65 11.99 13.49
C ASP A 92 -4.88 10.47 13.59
N PRO A 93 -5.42 9.99 14.70
CA PRO A 93 -5.63 8.55 14.93
C PRO A 93 -6.67 7.91 14.00
N TYR A 94 -7.47 8.70 13.27
CA TYR A 94 -8.41 8.18 12.29
C TYR A 94 -7.76 7.85 10.94
N ALA A 95 -6.56 8.30 10.68
CA ALA A 95 -5.88 8.12 9.39
C ALA A 95 -5.80 6.66 8.97
N ILE A 96 -5.43 5.76 9.88
CA ILE A 96 -5.37 4.33 9.58
C ILE A 96 -6.75 3.75 9.21
N SER A 97 -7.83 4.18 9.91
CA SER A 97 -9.19 3.71 9.65
C SER A 97 -9.70 4.19 8.29
N VAL A 98 -9.40 5.44 7.91
CA VAL A 98 -9.77 5.99 6.60
C VAL A 98 -9.10 5.21 5.48
N VAL A 99 -7.79 4.97 5.59
CA VAL A 99 -7.05 4.21 4.56
C VAL A 99 -7.55 2.78 4.47
N ASN A 100 -7.79 2.11 5.62
CA ASN A 100 -8.33 0.75 5.64
C ASN A 100 -9.72 0.68 4.99
N SER A 101 -10.61 1.61 5.33
CA SER A 101 -11.95 1.66 4.71
C SER A 101 -11.90 1.90 3.20
N CYS A 102 -10.94 2.71 2.72
CA CYS A 102 -10.69 2.89 1.29
C CYS A 102 -10.22 1.59 0.63
N ALA A 103 -9.30 0.85 1.28
CA ALA A 103 -8.81 -0.42 0.77
C ALA A 103 -9.92 -1.48 0.68
N GLU A 104 -10.74 -1.62 1.74
CA GLU A 104 -11.89 -2.53 1.74
C GLU A 104 -12.95 -2.14 0.70
N SER A 105 -13.16 -0.85 0.47
CA SER A 105 -14.07 -0.36 -0.56
C SER A 105 -13.55 -0.65 -1.96
N PHE A 106 -12.23 -0.53 -2.16
CA PHE A 106 -11.58 -0.90 -3.40
C PHE A 106 -11.82 -2.38 -3.73
N ASP A 107 -11.71 -3.28 -2.76
CA ASP A 107 -11.92 -4.71 -2.95
C ASP A 107 -13.36 -5.06 -3.41
N ARG A 108 -14.33 -4.25 -3.01
CA ARG A 108 -15.73 -4.44 -3.40
C ARG A 108 -16.05 -3.91 -4.80
N VAL A 109 -15.38 -2.84 -5.21
CA VAL A 109 -15.70 -2.09 -6.43
C VAL A 109 -14.74 -2.44 -7.57
N GLY A 110 -13.43 -2.53 -7.28
CA GLY A 110 -12.40 -2.77 -8.28
C GLY A 110 -12.13 -1.58 -9.21
N MET A 111 -11.30 -1.82 -10.21
CA MET A 111 -10.96 -0.81 -11.22
C MET A 111 -12.03 -0.75 -12.33
N PRO A 112 -12.24 0.40 -12.97
CA PRO A 112 -11.50 1.67 -12.81
C PRO A 112 -12.01 2.59 -11.69
N GLU A 113 -13.20 2.38 -11.15
CA GLU A 113 -13.81 3.23 -10.12
C GLU A 113 -13.02 3.19 -8.80
N GLY A 114 -12.30 2.12 -8.54
CA GLY A 114 -11.39 1.97 -7.40
C GLY A 114 -10.33 3.07 -7.28
N ASN A 115 -10.04 3.79 -8.38
CA ASN A 115 -9.16 4.95 -8.37
C ASN A 115 -9.65 6.07 -7.42
N TYR A 116 -10.96 6.19 -7.20
CA TYR A 116 -11.50 7.17 -6.24
C TYR A 116 -11.05 6.86 -4.81
N PHE A 117 -10.99 5.60 -4.42
CA PHE A 117 -10.56 5.21 -3.07
C PHE A 117 -9.06 5.41 -2.88
N LEU A 118 -8.25 5.11 -3.90
CA LEU A 118 -6.81 5.40 -3.90
C LEU A 118 -6.55 6.90 -3.75
N ALA A 119 -7.24 7.72 -4.55
CA ALA A 119 -7.12 9.18 -4.51
C ALA A 119 -7.60 9.75 -3.16
N HIS A 120 -8.73 9.25 -2.62
CA HIS A 120 -9.28 9.68 -1.35
C HIS A 120 -8.27 9.45 -0.21
N ALA A 121 -7.72 8.24 -0.11
CA ALA A 121 -6.72 7.90 0.90
C ALA A 121 -5.45 8.76 0.76
N ALA A 122 -4.97 8.99 -0.47
CA ALA A 122 -3.78 9.82 -0.72
C ALA A 122 -4.01 11.30 -0.35
N ILE A 123 -5.16 11.87 -0.72
CA ILE A 123 -5.51 13.25 -0.35
C ILE A 123 -5.62 13.38 1.17
N TYR A 124 -6.32 12.43 1.81
CA TYR A 124 -6.46 12.45 3.27
C TYR A 124 -5.10 12.46 3.95
N LEU A 125 -4.23 11.49 3.61
CA LEU A 125 -2.91 11.39 4.20
C LEU A 125 -2.04 12.62 3.92
N SER A 126 -2.06 13.17 2.70
CA SER A 126 -1.26 14.35 2.37
C SER A 126 -1.72 15.64 3.04
N THR A 127 -2.98 15.71 3.48
CA THR A 127 -3.53 16.89 4.17
C THR A 127 -3.56 16.74 5.70
N ALA A 128 -3.52 15.52 6.23
CA ALA A 128 -3.54 15.24 7.66
C ALA A 128 -2.31 15.82 8.39
N PRO A 129 -2.44 16.22 9.68
CA PRO A 129 -1.31 16.59 10.50
C PRO A 129 -0.33 15.43 10.63
N LYS A 130 0.95 15.72 10.95
CA LYS A 130 2.01 14.71 10.99
C LYS A 130 2.58 14.55 12.38
N SER A 131 2.86 13.28 12.74
CA SER A 131 3.56 12.88 13.95
C SER A 131 4.29 11.57 13.72
N ASN A 132 5.55 11.51 14.08
CA ASN A 132 6.35 10.29 14.08
C ASN A 132 6.38 9.60 15.45
N SER A 133 5.40 9.86 16.32
CA SER A 133 5.37 9.33 17.70
C SER A 133 5.46 7.79 17.77
N SER A 134 4.96 7.08 16.75
CA SER A 134 5.05 5.61 16.67
C SER A 134 6.49 5.12 16.55
N MET A 135 7.41 5.94 16.06
CA MET A 135 8.83 5.60 15.93
C MET A 135 9.54 5.45 17.28
N ALA A 136 8.99 6.06 18.35
CA ALA A 136 9.50 5.88 19.70
C ALA A 136 9.56 4.41 20.15
N PHE A 137 8.76 3.53 19.55
CA PHE A 137 8.86 2.09 19.78
C PHE A 137 10.22 1.52 19.34
N PHE A 138 10.74 1.99 18.22
CA PHE A 138 12.03 1.51 17.71
C PHE A 138 13.19 1.99 18.59
N ASP A 139 13.10 3.22 19.12
CA ASP A 139 14.08 3.74 20.10
C ASP A 139 14.03 2.90 21.39
N ALA A 140 12.83 2.53 21.86
CA ALA A 140 12.65 1.67 23.02
C ALA A 140 13.19 0.25 22.74
N LEU A 141 12.96 -0.29 21.56
CA LEU A 141 13.48 -1.61 21.16
C LEU A 141 15.01 -1.60 21.13
N ASP A 142 15.62 -0.55 20.62
CA ASP A 142 17.06 -0.38 20.62
C ASP A 142 17.65 -0.28 22.04
N ALA A 143 16.93 0.36 22.96
CA ALA A 143 17.33 0.41 24.37
C ALA A 143 17.25 -0.98 25.02
N VAL A 144 16.15 -1.72 24.81
CA VAL A 144 15.99 -3.09 25.34
C VAL A 144 17.07 -4.02 24.80
N ASN A 145 17.48 -3.87 23.53
CA ASN A 145 18.56 -4.69 22.95
C ASN A 145 19.94 -4.41 23.57
N LYS A 146 20.11 -3.26 24.22
CA LYS A 146 21.37 -2.86 24.87
C LYS A 146 21.37 -3.13 26.37
N GLU A 147 20.22 -3.14 27.00
CA GLU A 147 20.05 -3.27 28.44
C GLU A 147 19.02 -4.37 28.74
N ASP A 148 19.46 -5.46 29.36
CA ASP A 148 18.58 -6.52 29.87
C ASP A 148 18.22 -6.20 31.33
N ALA A 149 17.25 -5.29 31.51
CA ALA A 149 16.82 -4.82 32.81
C ALA A 149 15.65 -5.64 33.34
N ASP A 150 15.77 -6.10 34.61
CA ASP A 150 14.68 -6.76 35.32
C ASP A 150 13.49 -5.83 35.56
N VAL A 151 12.28 -6.41 35.62
CA VAL A 151 11.07 -5.66 36.01
C VAL A 151 11.22 -5.12 37.42
N PRO A 152 11.09 -3.79 37.64
CA PRO A 152 11.12 -3.20 38.98
C PRO A 152 10.07 -3.81 39.91
N ASN A 153 10.41 -4.03 41.19
CA ASN A 153 9.53 -4.73 42.13
C ASN A 153 8.13 -4.10 42.28
N HIS A 154 8.01 -2.79 42.19
CA HIS A 154 6.72 -2.09 42.28
C HIS A 154 5.83 -2.26 41.03
N LEU A 155 6.34 -2.78 39.95
CA LEU A 155 5.61 -3.11 38.71
C LEU A 155 5.34 -4.60 38.55
N LYS A 156 5.90 -5.43 39.46
CA LYS A 156 5.62 -6.87 39.46
C LYS A 156 4.19 -7.13 39.94
N ASP A 157 3.53 -8.10 39.32
CA ASP A 157 2.22 -8.56 39.75
C ASP A 157 2.35 -9.33 41.10
N ASN A 158 1.91 -8.72 42.17
CA ASN A 158 1.93 -9.31 43.51
C ASN A 158 0.84 -10.39 43.72
N SER A 159 -0.11 -10.51 42.78
CA SER A 159 -1.20 -11.51 42.87
C SER A 159 -0.75 -12.91 42.42
N ARG A 160 0.38 -13.03 41.72
CA ARG A 160 0.90 -14.31 41.22
C ARG A 160 1.23 -15.30 42.36
N ASP A 161 1.79 -14.78 43.45
CA ASP A 161 2.18 -15.62 44.59
C ASP A 161 0.99 -16.03 45.48
N ALA A 162 -0.13 -15.30 45.38
CA ALA A 162 -1.33 -15.57 46.19
C ALA A 162 -2.24 -16.68 45.59
N GLU A 163 -2.14 -16.92 44.26
CA GLU A 163 -3.01 -17.88 43.55
C GLU A 163 -2.31 -19.21 43.20
N GLY A 164 -1.09 -19.42 43.62
CA GLY A 164 -0.37 -20.70 43.46
C GLY A 164 -0.10 -21.10 42.00
N PHE A 165 0.00 -20.18 41.10
CA PHE A 165 0.50 -20.41 39.76
C PHE A 165 2.04 -20.38 39.77
N GLY A 166 2.62 -21.49 40.27
CA GLY A 166 4.04 -21.82 40.14
C GLY A 166 4.27 -22.66 38.91
#